data_a6b72490dc05e7488a35cb340570de59
#
_entry.id   a6b72490dc05e7488a35cb340570de59
#
_cell.length_a   1.000
_cell.length_b   1.000
_cell.length_c   1.000
_cell.angle_alpha   90.00
_cell.angle_beta   90.00
_cell.angle_gamma   90.00
#
_symmetry.space_group_name_H-M   'P 1'
#
loop_
_entity.id
_entity.type
_entity.pdbx_description
1 polymer ?
#
loop_
_entity_poly.entity_id
_entity_poly.type
_entity_poly.pdbx_seq_one_letter_code
_entity_poly.pdbx_strand_id
1 'polypeptide(L)'
;MTPASTASSGTGAGTLVLVGGEEWHNGCRDLDAELLASSGADEVLVLPTAAAYERPERVGEQGNAYFSSLGAKARVLPVLHRREAEDAQLAAEVRAARFVYLVDGSPLHLRSVLKGSVLFDGLLAAFHGGAVIAASGAGATVLCDPMVDPRGGAYTVGLGIVRNLAVFPYHGTAADHLRARSIDLLHESATLVGVDEQTALVRASDGTWTARGAGAVSVYDEAGAAQAYRSGATVPGLPV
;
A
#
# COMPACT_ATOMS: atom_id res chain seq x y z
N MET A 1 -41.91 0.94 -24.86
CA MET A 1 -41.46 0.66 -23.49
C MET A 1 -40.09 0.04 -23.60
N THR A 2 -39.04 0.85 -23.40
CA THR A 2 -37.64 0.44 -23.43
C THR A 2 -37.25 0.08 -21.98
N PRO A 3 -36.66 -1.09 -21.73
CA PRO A 3 -36.22 -1.41 -20.36
C PRO A 3 -35.03 -0.54 -19.99
N ALA A 4 -35.14 0.09 -18.84
CA ALA A 4 -34.06 0.84 -18.22
C ALA A 4 -32.91 -0.11 -17.88
N SER A 5 -31.72 0.23 -18.38
CA SER A 5 -30.45 -0.41 -18.02
C SER A 5 -30.21 -0.13 -16.54
N THR A 6 -30.34 -1.16 -15.71
CA THR A 6 -29.88 -1.14 -14.33
C THR A 6 -28.37 -1.14 -14.35
N ALA A 7 -27.79 0.03 -14.15
CA ALA A 7 -26.38 0.16 -13.79
C ALA A 7 -26.17 -0.61 -12.48
N SER A 8 -25.45 -1.72 -12.57
CA SER A 8 -24.97 -2.47 -11.42
C SER A 8 -24.02 -1.56 -10.65
N SER A 9 -24.47 -1.04 -9.52
CA SER A 9 -23.61 -0.39 -8.52
C SER A 9 -22.78 -1.48 -7.84
N GLY A 10 -21.67 -1.82 -8.47
CA GLY A 10 -20.65 -2.66 -7.83
C GLY A 10 -20.05 -1.89 -6.67
N THR A 11 -20.51 -2.17 -5.46
CA THR A 11 -19.89 -1.74 -4.20
C THR A 11 -18.66 -2.62 -3.93
N GLY A 12 -17.72 -2.70 -4.85
CA GLY A 12 -16.41 -3.28 -4.63
C GLY A 12 -15.53 -2.30 -3.85
N ALA A 13 -14.67 -2.80 -2.97
CA ALA A 13 -13.61 -1.98 -2.38
C ALA A 13 -12.75 -1.37 -3.50
N GLY A 14 -12.03 -0.29 -3.19
CA GLY A 14 -11.08 0.34 -4.12
C GLY A 14 -9.89 -0.55 -4.48
N THR A 15 -8.95 0.01 -5.19
CA THR A 15 -7.69 -0.67 -5.52
C THR A 15 -6.68 -0.46 -4.40
N LEU A 16 -6.06 -1.54 -3.91
CA LEU A 16 -4.97 -1.51 -2.94
C LEU A 16 -3.65 -1.86 -3.63
N VAL A 17 -2.63 -1.04 -3.40
CA VAL A 17 -1.31 -1.19 -4.02
C VAL A 17 -0.26 -1.25 -2.91
N LEU A 18 0.41 -2.39 -2.79
CA LEU A 18 1.44 -2.65 -1.78
C LEU A 18 2.81 -2.70 -2.47
N VAL A 19 3.55 -1.60 -2.42
CA VAL A 19 4.85 -1.42 -3.07
C VAL A 19 5.96 -1.88 -2.14
N GLY A 20 6.92 -2.62 -2.66
CA GLY A 20 8.04 -3.17 -1.87
C GLY A 20 9.14 -2.17 -1.50
N GLY A 21 8.96 -0.91 -1.80
CA GLY A 21 9.93 0.17 -1.58
C GLY A 21 10.42 0.78 -2.89
N GLU A 22 11.24 1.84 -2.79
CA GLU A 22 11.74 2.57 -3.95
C GLU A 22 10.58 3.06 -4.84
N GLU A 23 9.52 3.60 -4.21
CA GLU A 23 8.39 4.20 -4.90
C GLU A 23 8.83 5.37 -5.77
N TRP A 24 8.02 5.69 -6.78
CA TRP A 24 8.21 6.84 -7.68
C TRP A 24 9.48 6.76 -8.53
N HIS A 25 10.03 5.54 -8.70
CA HIS A 25 11.10 5.25 -9.65
C HIS A 25 10.53 4.66 -10.96
N ASN A 26 11.40 4.47 -11.94
CA ASN A 26 11.00 4.04 -13.28
C ASN A 26 10.21 2.72 -13.30
N GLY A 27 10.51 1.78 -12.38
CA GLY A 27 9.80 0.50 -12.30
C GLY A 27 8.35 0.61 -11.86
N CYS A 28 7.95 1.71 -11.20
CA CYS A 28 6.57 1.98 -10.79
C CYS A 28 5.78 2.79 -11.84
N ARG A 29 6.46 3.41 -12.81
CA ARG A 29 5.90 4.45 -13.66
C ARG A 29 4.64 4.03 -14.44
N ASP A 30 4.68 2.87 -15.07
CA ASP A 30 3.56 2.39 -15.88
C ASP A 30 2.36 2.04 -14.99
N LEU A 31 2.63 1.42 -13.83
CA LEU A 31 1.60 1.13 -12.84
C LEU A 31 0.94 2.41 -12.32
N ASP A 32 1.72 3.41 -11.90
CA ASP A 32 1.19 4.65 -11.35
C ASP A 32 0.39 5.44 -12.40
N ALA A 33 0.82 5.43 -13.67
CA ALA A 33 0.06 6.01 -14.78
C ALA A 33 -1.29 5.31 -15.00
N GLU A 34 -1.33 3.97 -14.93
CA GLU A 34 -2.58 3.21 -15.03
C GLU A 34 -3.51 3.46 -13.83
N LEU A 35 -2.95 3.57 -12.61
CA LEU A 35 -3.71 3.88 -11.41
C LEU A 35 -4.34 5.28 -11.48
N LEU A 36 -3.58 6.28 -11.94
CA LEU A 36 -4.10 7.62 -12.20
C LEU A 36 -5.27 7.59 -13.20
N ALA A 37 -5.07 6.92 -14.33
CA ALA A 37 -6.11 6.82 -15.37
C ALA A 37 -7.37 6.11 -14.84
N SER A 38 -7.22 5.01 -14.09
CA SER A 38 -8.34 4.23 -13.57
C SER A 38 -9.08 4.91 -12.43
N SER A 39 -8.36 5.62 -11.54
CA SER A 39 -8.97 6.39 -10.47
C SER A 39 -9.70 7.63 -10.96
N GLY A 40 -9.31 8.15 -12.13
CA GLY A 40 -9.73 9.45 -12.66
C GLY A 40 -9.35 10.60 -11.72
N ALA A 41 -8.27 10.42 -10.94
CA ALA A 41 -7.72 11.46 -10.07
C ALA A 41 -6.78 12.36 -10.87
N ASP A 42 -6.92 13.66 -10.69
CA ASP A 42 -5.97 14.68 -11.15
C ASP A 42 -4.99 15.11 -10.05
N GLU A 43 -5.24 14.64 -8.83
CA GLU A 43 -4.41 14.88 -7.64
C GLU A 43 -4.20 13.58 -6.86
N VAL A 44 -2.94 13.30 -6.48
CA VAL A 44 -2.56 12.25 -5.54
C VAL A 44 -2.33 12.88 -4.15
N LEU A 45 -3.08 12.42 -3.16
CA LEU A 45 -2.92 12.85 -1.78
C LEU A 45 -1.81 12.04 -1.12
N VAL A 46 -0.70 12.69 -0.77
CA VAL A 46 0.48 12.04 -0.20
C VAL A 46 0.49 12.17 1.32
N LEU A 47 0.59 11.05 2.02
CA LEU A 47 0.74 10.97 3.48
C LEU A 47 2.20 10.66 3.83
N PRO A 48 2.99 11.64 4.30
CA PRO A 48 4.41 11.46 4.62
C PRO A 48 4.63 10.94 6.04
N THR A 49 3.60 10.39 6.68
CA THR A 49 3.60 10.00 8.09
C THR A 49 4.73 9.05 8.46
N ALA A 50 5.02 8.05 7.61
CA ALA A 50 6.12 7.12 7.87
C ALA A 50 7.48 7.83 7.86
N ALA A 51 7.65 8.84 7.02
CA ALA A 51 8.86 9.64 6.84
C ALA A 51 8.95 10.87 7.77
N ALA A 52 8.16 10.92 8.84
CA ALA A 52 8.07 12.09 9.73
C ALA A 52 9.43 12.58 10.29
N TYR A 53 10.40 11.67 10.40
CA TYR A 53 11.75 11.96 10.90
C TYR A 53 12.82 11.92 9.79
N GLU A 54 12.42 11.77 8.53
CA GLU A 54 13.28 11.58 7.36
C GLU A 54 13.07 12.67 6.30
N ARG A 55 12.99 13.94 6.75
CA ARG A 55 12.78 15.12 5.90
C ARG A 55 11.50 15.02 5.05
N PRO A 56 10.33 15.03 5.68
CA PRO A 56 9.03 14.86 5.01
C PRO A 56 8.76 15.92 3.92
N GLU A 57 9.41 17.09 3.98
CA GLU A 57 9.36 18.11 2.93
C GLU A 57 9.92 17.61 1.59
N ARG A 58 10.99 16.78 1.61
CA ARG A 58 11.57 16.20 0.39
C ARG A 58 10.64 15.19 -0.26
N VAL A 59 9.88 14.46 0.55
CA VAL A 59 8.85 13.55 0.04
C VAL A 59 7.84 14.31 -0.82
N GLY A 60 7.43 15.48 -0.37
CA GLY A 60 6.53 16.35 -1.13
C GLY A 60 7.12 16.81 -2.46
N GLU A 61 8.38 17.23 -2.46
CA GLU A 61 9.10 17.65 -3.67
C GLU A 61 9.23 16.51 -4.68
N GLN A 62 9.65 15.32 -4.21
CA GLN A 62 9.82 14.14 -5.04
C GLN A 62 8.48 13.66 -5.61
N GLY A 63 7.44 13.52 -4.79
CA GLY A 63 6.11 13.13 -5.22
C GLY A 63 5.54 14.11 -6.24
N ASN A 64 5.69 15.41 -6.01
CA ASN A 64 5.20 16.40 -6.95
C ASN A 64 5.95 16.36 -8.30
N ALA A 65 7.27 16.21 -8.28
CA ALA A 65 8.08 16.08 -9.51
C ALA A 65 7.66 14.81 -10.28
N TYR A 66 7.50 13.70 -9.59
CA TYR A 66 7.13 12.41 -10.19
C TYR A 66 5.73 12.46 -10.81
N PHE A 67 4.69 12.79 -10.03
CA PHE A 67 3.31 12.80 -10.52
C PHE A 67 3.05 13.89 -11.56
N SER A 68 3.75 15.03 -11.49
CA SER A 68 3.70 16.04 -12.55
C SER A 68 4.20 15.48 -13.87
N SER A 69 5.22 14.60 -13.86
CA SER A 69 5.70 13.92 -15.06
C SER A 69 4.70 12.90 -15.64
N LEU A 70 3.69 12.52 -14.87
CA LEU A 70 2.56 11.66 -15.27
C LEU A 70 1.27 12.46 -15.55
N GLY A 71 1.33 13.81 -15.49
CA GLY A 71 0.20 14.67 -15.77
C GLY A 71 -0.75 14.91 -14.60
N ALA A 72 -0.39 14.50 -13.38
CA ALA A 72 -1.16 14.72 -12.17
C ALA A 72 -0.41 15.63 -11.18
N LYS A 73 -1.09 16.09 -10.12
CA LYS A 73 -0.48 16.81 -9.02
C LYS A 73 -0.28 15.87 -7.83
N ALA A 74 0.77 16.09 -7.04
CA ALA A 74 0.86 15.50 -5.71
C ALA A 74 0.67 16.60 -4.67
N ARG A 75 -0.23 16.36 -3.72
CA ARG A 75 -0.46 17.25 -2.59
C ARG A 75 -0.15 16.52 -1.29
N VAL A 76 0.81 17.06 -0.55
CA VAL A 76 1.17 16.51 0.76
C VAL A 76 0.16 16.93 1.79
N LEU A 77 -0.38 15.95 2.50
CA LEU A 77 -1.18 16.18 3.70
C LEU A 77 -0.25 16.06 4.92
N PRO A 78 -0.02 17.15 5.69
CA PRO A 78 1.04 17.20 6.70
C PRO A 78 0.64 16.46 7.99
N VAL A 79 0.34 15.20 7.89
CA VAL A 79 0.05 14.31 9.02
C VAL A 79 1.33 13.61 9.44
N LEU A 80 2.03 14.14 10.42
CA LEU A 80 3.29 13.62 10.91
C LEU A 80 3.16 12.92 12.27
N HIS A 81 2.20 13.35 13.10
CA HIS A 81 2.00 12.84 14.45
C HIS A 81 0.53 12.55 14.74
N ARG A 82 0.29 11.91 15.87
CA ARG A 82 -1.06 11.51 16.30
C ARG A 82 -2.07 12.67 16.33
N ARG A 83 -1.64 13.86 16.71
CA ARG A 83 -2.51 15.03 16.79
C ARG A 83 -3.14 15.38 15.43
N GLU A 84 -2.35 15.35 14.36
CA GLU A 84 -2.84 15.64 13.01
C GLU A 84 -3.75 14.49 12.51
N ALA A 85 -3.50 13.26 12.92
CA ALA A 85 -4.34 12.11 12.57
C ALA A 85 -5.72 12.13 13.28
N GLU A 86 -5.88 12.94 14.31
CA GLU A 86 -7.17 13.20 15.00
C GLU A 86 -7.89 14.45 14.48
N ASP A 87 -7.34 15.13 13.47
CA ASP A 87 -7.99 16.28 12.86
C ASP A 87 -9.10 15.83 11.90
N ALA A 88 -10.34 16.25 12.21
CA ALA A 88 -11.51 15.86 11.43
C ALA A 88 -11.51 16.47 10.02
N GLN A 89 -10.87 17.62 9.81
CA GLN A 89 -10.78 18.26 8.50
C GLN A 89 -9.80 17.45 7.62
N LEU A 90 -8.62 17.11 8.13
CA LEU A 90 -7.65 16.25 7.41
C LEU A 90 -8.25 14.89 7.12
N ALA A 91 -8.99 14.30 8.05
CA ALA A 91 -9.70 13.04 7.84
C ALA A 91 -10.78 13.14 6.74
N ALA A 92 -11.49 14.27 6.66
CA ALA A 92 -12.47 14.51 5.60
C ALA A 92 -11.79 14.65 4.21
N GLU A 93 -10.62 15.28 4.15
CA GLU A 93 -9.83 15.36 2.92
C GLU A 93 -9.39 13.98 2.43
N VAL A 94 -8.87 13.12 3.33
CA VAL A 94 -8.51 11.74 2.99
C VAL A 94 -9.72 10.94 2.52
N ARG A 95 -10.87 11.09 3.21
CA ARG A 95 -12.12 10.42 2.83
C ARG A 95 -12.60 10.78 1.43
N ALA A 96 -12.40 12.02 1.01
CA ALA A 96 -12.83 12.54 -0.28
C ALA A 96 -11.83 12.24 -1.41
N ALA A 97 -10.60 11.81 -1.08
CA ALA A 97 -9.56 11.57 -2.05
C ALA A 97 -9.87 10.35 -2.91
N ARG A 98 -9.53 10.42 -4.19
CA ARG A 98 -9.65 9.31 -5.15
C ARG A 98 -8.37 8.50 -5.26
N PHE A 99 -7.24 9.09 -4.89
CA PHE A 99 -5.94 8.43 -4.84
C PHE A 99 -5.15 8.93 -3.62
N VAL A 100 -4.83 8.02 -2.71
CA VAL A 100 -4.01 8.29 -1.53
C VAL A 100 -2.74 7.46 -1.59
N TYR A 101 -1.60 8.08 -1.32
CA TYR A 101 -0.29 7.42 -1.30
C TYR A 101 0.37 7.55 0.07
N LEU A 102 0.59 6.43 0.77
CA LEU A 102 1.37 6.35 2.01
C LEU A 102 2.82 6.02 1.64
N VAL A 103 3.73 6.93 1.94
CA VAL A 103 5.16 6.77 1.59
C VAL A 103 5.88 5.82 2.53
N ASP A 104 7.09 5.42 2.14
CA ASP A 104 7.97 4.61 2.97
C ASP A 104 8.55 5.39 4.17
N GLY A 105 9.23 4.67 5.09
CA GLY A 105 9.89 5.19 6.30
C GLY A 105 9.75 4.27 7.51
N SER A 106 9.29 4.78 8.64
CA SER A 106 9.12 4.03 9.89
C SER A 106 7.74 3.37 10.01
N PRO A 107 7.61 2.04 9.91
CA PRO A 107 6.32 1.36 10.03
C PRO A 107 5.72 1.46 11.43
N LEU A 108 6.54 1.40 12.49
CA LEU A 108 6.05 1.52 13.86
C LEU A 108 5.52 2.92 14.16
N HIS A 109 6.17 3.96 13.61
CA HIS A 109 5.68 5.32 13.74
C HIS A 109 4.35 5.49 12.98
N LEU A 110 4.29 5.10 11.70
CA LEU A 110 3.08 5.14 10.89
C LEU A 110 1.91 4.45 11.60
N ARG A 111 2.15 3.23 12.10
CA ARG A 111 1.15 2.49 12.87
C ARG A 111 0.69 3.24 14.12
N SER A 112 1.61 3.81 14.90
CA SER A 112 1.28 4.52 16.14
C SER A 112 0.43 5.77 15.88
N VAL A 113 0.66 6.44 14.76
CA VAL A 113 -0.10 7.62 14.34
C VAL A 113 -1.50 7.25 13.83
N LEU A 114 -1.60 6.22 12.98
CA LEU A 114 -2.85 5.91 12.30
C LEU A 114 -3.79 4.99 13.08
N LYS A 115 -3.29 4.07 13.92
CA LYS A 115 -4.13 3.07 14.57
C LYS A 115 -5.25 3.69 15.41
N GLY A 116 -6.51 3.45 15.01
CA GLY A 116 -7.70 3.97 15.69
C GLY A 116 -7.82 5.49 15.64
N SER A 117 -7.27 6.15 14.62
CA SER A 117 -7.45 7.58 14.38
C SER A 117 -8.63 7.84 13.46
N VAL A 118 -9.21 9.04 13.55
CA VAL A 118 -10.25 9.47 12.61
C VAL A 118 -9.75 9.57 11.17
N LEU A 119 -8.45 9.84 10.98
CA LEU A 119 -7.83 9.85 9.66
C LEU A 119 -7.78 8.44 9.05
N PHE A 120 -7.47 7.41 9.86
CA PHE A 120 -7.51 6.03 9.38
C PHE A 120 -8.93 5.58 9.02
N ASP A 121 -9.94 6.01 9.79
CA ASP A 121 -11.35 5.81 9.43
C ASP A 121 -11.69 6.50 8.10
N GLY A 122 -11.14 7.69 7.86
CA GLY A 122 -11.23 8.40 6.58
C GLY A 122 -10.61 7.61 5.43
N LEU A 123 -9.42 7.03 5.64
CA LEU A 123 -8.72 6.20 4.65
C LEU A 123 -9.52 4.93 4.31
N LEU A 124 -10.07 4.25 5.33
CA LEU A 124 -10.94 3.08 5.12
C LEU A 124 -12.20 3.48 4.33
N ALA A 125 -12.81 4.61 4.66
CA ALA A 125 -13.99 5.09 3.94
C ALA A 125 -13.68 5.44 2.47
N ALA A 126 -12.52 6.06 2.18
CA ALA A 126 -12.05 6.30 0.82
C ALA A 126 -11.85 4.98 0.06
N PHE A 127 -11.17 4.02 0.67
CA PHE A 127 -10.95 2.68 0.09
C PHE A 127 -12.28 1.98 -0.24
N HIS A 128 -13.21 1.92 0.70
CA HIS A 128 -14.54 1.34 0.47
C HIS A 128 -15.40 2.15 -0.50
N GLY A 129 -15.06 3.43 -0.70
CA GLY A 129 -15.67 4.31 -1.70
C GLY A 129 -15.09 4.15 -3.10
N GLY A 130 -14.13 3.25 -3.32
CA GLY A 130 -13.54 2.96 -4.63
C GLY A 130 -12.24 3.70 -4.92
N ALA A 131 -11.64 4.38 -3.93
CA ALA A 131 -10.35 5.06 -4.10
C ALA A 131 -9.19 4.08 -4.29
N VAL A 132 -8.13 4.55 -4.94
CA VAL A 132 -6.83 3.91 -4.97
C VAL A 132 -6.08 4.24 -3.68
N ILE A 133 -5.66 3.22 -2.95
CA ILE A 133 -4.76 3.35 -1.80
C ILE A 133 -3.45 2.67 -2.15
N ALA A 134 -2.41 3.46 -2.38
CA ALA A 134 -1.06 2.96 -2.56
C ALA A 134 -0.25 3.16 -1.28
N ALA A 135 0.60 2.20 -0.97
CA ALA A 135 1.45 2.24 0.21
C ALA A 135 2.79 1.57 -0.09
N SER A 136 3.89 2.25 0.23
CA SER A 136 5.23 1.76 -0.06
C SER A 136 5.96 1.36 1.22
N GLY A 137 6.82 0.35 1.12
CA GLY A 137 7.72 -0.09 2.18
C GLY A 137 7.05 -0.24 3.53
N ALA A 138 7.28 0.71 4.42
CA ALA A 138 6.63 0.80 5.73
C ALA A 138 5.09 0.84 5.62
N GLY A 139 4.56 1.57 4.67
CA GLY A 139 3.11 1.63 4.41
C GLY A 139 2.56 0.27 4.02
N ALA A 140 3.20 -0.42 3.10
CA ALA A 140 2.75 -1.72 2.61
C ALA A 140 2.64 -2.76 3.73
N THR A 141 3.68 -2.88 4.58
CA THR A 141 3.64 -3.84 5.70
C THR A 141 2.60 -3.44 6.75
N VAL A 142 2.47 -2.15 7.07
CA VAL A 142 1.57 -1.65 8.13
C VAL A 142 0.09 -1.84 7.79
N LEU A 143 -0.30 -1.72 6.52
CA LEU A 143 -1.69 -1.92 6.11
C LEU A 143 -2.14 -3.38 6.23
N CYS A 144 -1.23 -4.32 6.31
CA CYS A 144 -1.48 -5.75 6.50
C CYS A 144 -1.51 -6.14 7.99
N ASP A 145 -2.11 -7.27 8.31
CA ASP A 145 -2.09 -7.88 9.65
C ASP A 145 -1.93 -9.40 9.52
N PRO A 146 -0.82 -9.96 10.02
CA PRO A 146 0.27 -9.33 10.77
C PRO A 146 1.18 -8.46 9.89
N MET A 147 1.83 -7.45 10.49
CA MET A 147 2.88 -6.69 9.83
C MET A 147 4.27 -7.24 10.19
N VAL A 148 5.19 -7.22 9.24
CA VAL A 148 6.60 -7.55 9.47
C VAL A 148 7.30 -6.37 10.17
N ASP A 149 8.04 -6.62 11.25
CA ASP A 149 8.98 -5.64 11.83
C ASP A 149 10.31 -5.69 11.03
N PRO A 150 10.64 -4.65 10.26
CA PRO A 150 11.82 -4.67 9.38
C PRO A 150 13.15 -4.74 10.14
N ARG A 151 13.16 -4.43 11.44
CA ARG A 151 14.38 -4.46 12.25
C ARG A 151 14.85 -5.85 12.61
N GLY A 152 13.93 -6.82 12.65
CA GLY A 152 14.26 -8.16 13.09
C GLY A 152 13.51 -9.30 12.39
N GLY A 153 12.68 -9.01 11.41
CA GLY A 153 11.90 -10.02 10.68
C GLY A 153 10.81 -10.70 11.51
N ALA A 154 10.52 -10.20 12.72
CA ALA A 154 9.41 -10.69 13.55
C ALA A 154 8.08 -10.02 13.15
N TYR A 155 6.99 -10.49 13.73
CA TYR A 155 5.65 -9.96 13.45
C TYR A 155 5.10 -9.15 14.62
N THR A 156 4.27 -8.16 14.28
CA THR A 156 3.41 -7.46 15.22
C THR A 156 2.07 -7.15 14.55
N VAL A 157 1.10 -6.68 15.33
CA VAL A 157 -0.23 -6.34 14.83
C VAL A 157 -0.15 -5.11 13.93
N GLY A 158 -0.63 -5.21 12.69
CA GLY A 158 -0.73 -4.11 11.75
C GLY A 158 -2.02 -3.30 11.88
N LEU A 159 -2.41 -2.60 10.80
CA LEU A 159 -3.68 -1.86 10.73
C LEU A 159 -4.83 -2.72 10.18
N GLY A 160 -4.50 -3.80 9.45
CA GLY A 160 -5.47 -4.84 9.08
C GLY A 160 -6.47 -4.43 8.00
N ILE A 161 -6.07 -3.61 7.03
CA ILE A 161 -6.85 -3.46 5.79
C ILE A 161 -6.91 -4.81 5.08
N VAL A 162 -5.79 -5.54 5.04
CA VAL A 162 -5.75 -6.94 4.64
C VAL A 162 -5.34 -7.78 5.84
N ARG A 163 -6.19 -8.73 6.23
CA ARG A 163 -5.91 -9.67 7.31
C ARG A 163 -5.35 -10.97 6.76
N ASN A 164 -4.59 -11.69 7.59
CA ASN A 164 -3.94 -12.95 7.23
C ASN A 164 -2.96 -12.82 6.05
N LEU A 165 -2.46 -11.63 5.82
CA LEU A 165 -1.41 -11.31 4.87
C LEU A 165 -0.30 -10.55 5.58
N ALA A 166 0.94 -10.98 5.40
CA ALA A 166 2.14 -10.27 5.83
C ALA A 166 2.94 -9.87 4.60
N VAL A 167 3.25 -8.59 4.46
CA VAL A 167 4.10 -8.08 3.38
C VAL A 167 5.49 -7.81 3.91
N PHE A 168 6.49 -8.44 3.28
CA PHE A 168 7.90 -8.19 3.49
C PHE A 168 8.42 -7.28 2.37
N PRO A 169 8.59 -5.99 2.61
CA PRO A 169 9.11 -5.05 1.63
C PRO A 169 10.63 -5.20 1.44
N TYR A 170 11.19 -4.60 0.39
CA TYR A 170 12.61 -4.69 0.05
C TYR A 170 13.11 -6.13 -0.06
N HIS A 171 12.23 -7.01 -0.53
CA HIS A 171 12.48 -8.45 -0.50
C HIS A 171 13.69 -8.84 -1.35
N GLY A 172 13.91 -8.20 -2.49
CA GLY A 172 15.03 -8.48 -3.40
C GLY A 172 16.40 -8.17 -2.80
N THR A 173 16.49 -7.16 -1.93
CA THR A 173 17.75 -6.70 -1.31
C THR A 173 17.86 -7.01 0.18
N ALA A 174 16.79 -7.53 0.79
CA ALA A 174 16.80 -7.88 2.21
C ALA A 174 17.84 -8.95 2.55
N ALA A 175 18.44 -8.82 3.72
CA ALA A 175 19.38 -9.82 4.23
C ALA A 175 18.69 -11.17 4.45
N ASP A 176 19.36 -12.27 4.07
CA ASP A 176 18.82 -13.63 4.12
C ASP A 176 18.30 -14.02 5.51
N HIS A 177 19.00 -13.62 6.56
CA HIS A 177 18.60 -13.95 7.94
C HIS A 177 17.27 -13.30 8.36
N LEU A 178 16.93 -12.12 7.81
CA LEU A 178 15.65 -11.46 8.09
C LEU A 178 14.52 -12.19 7.37
N ARG A 179 14.72 -12.59 6.11
CA ARG A 179 13.75 -13.38 5.35
C ARG A 179 13.52 -14.74 6.03
N ALA A 180 14.59 -15.47 6.35
CA ALA A 180 14.51 -16.77 7.02
C ALA A 180 13.73 -16.65 8.34
N ARG A 181 14.03 -15.62 9.15
CA ARG A 181 13.32 -15.40 10.40
C ARG A 181 11.83 -15.07 10.20
N SER A 182 11.48 -14.29 9.17
CA SER A 182 10.08 -14.02 8.87
C SER A 182 9.32 -15.26 8.43
N ILE A 183 9.97 -16.17 7.69
CA ILE A 183 9.40 -17.46 7.33
C ILE A 183 9.19 -18.32 8.58
N ASP A 184 10.23 -18.48 9.41
CA ASP A 184 10.21 -19.33 10.61
C ASP A 184 9.18 -18.89 11.67
N LEU A 185 8.89 -17.59 11.74
CA LEU A 185 7.97 -17.01 12.72
C LEU A 185 6.56 -16.79 12.20
N LEU A 186 6.28 -17.13 10.94
CA LEU A 186 4.97 -16.94 10.35
C LEU A 186 3.92 -17.81 11.06
N HIS A 187 2.80 -17.18 11.43
CA HIS A 187 1.67 -17.92 11.98
C HIS A 187 0.93 -18.69 10.86
N GLU A 188 0.50 -19.91 11.13
CA GLU A 188 -0.16 -20.82 10.17
C GLU A 188 -1.38 -20.20 9.45
N SER A 189 -2.05 -19.23 10.07
CA SER A 189 -3.21 -18.56 9.47
C SER A 189 -2.86 -17.40 8.51
N ALA A 190 -1.59 -17.06 8.35
CA ALA A 190 -1.16 -15.92 7.54
C ALA A 190 -0.29 -16.38 6.36
N THR A 191 -0.35 -15.62 5.27
CA THR A 191 0.52 -15.81 4.10
C THR A 191 1.59 -14.73 4.11
N LEU A 192 2.87 -15.12 3.95
CA LEU A 192 3.97 -14.19 3.76
C LEU A 192 4.17 -13.91 2.27
N VAL A 193 4.25 -12.63 1.93
CA VAL A 193 4.52 -12.18 0.56
C VAL A 193 5.70 -11.22 0.58
N GLY A 194 6.79 -11.60 -0.07
CA GLY A 194 7.91 -10.71 -0.35
C GLY A 194 7.61 -9.85 -1.58
N VAL A 195 7.86 -8.56 -1.48
CA VAL A 195 7.71 -7.62 -2.61
C VAL A 195 9.04 -6.92 -2.84
N ASP A 196 9.59 -7.06 -4.04
CA ASP A 196 10.86 -6.43 -4.41
C ASP A 196 10.68 -4.92 -4.56
N GLU A 197 11.79 -4.18 -4.57
CA GLU A 197 11.84 -2.75 -4.84
C GLU A 197 11.23 -2.43 -6.20
N GLN A 198 10.63 -1.26 -6.35
CA GLN A 198 9.98 -0.79 -7.59
C GLN A 198 8.95 -1.80 -8.14
N THR A 199 8.38 -2.59 -7.24
CA THR A 199 7.43 -3.67 -7.54
C THR A 199 6.25 -3.54 -6.60
N ALA A 200 5.07 -3.92 -7.05
CA ALA A 200 3.85 -3.86 -6.27
C ALA A 200 3.05 -5.15 -6.36
N LEU A 201 2.45 -5.52 -5.23
CA LEU A 201 1.32 -6.44 -5.17
C LEU A 201 0.05 -5.59 -5.21
N VAL A 202 -0.76 -5.75 -6.25
CA VAL A 202 -1.95 -4.94 -6.52
C VAL A 202 -3.20 -5.79 -6.33
N ARG A 203 -4.11 -5.34 -5.46
CA ARG A 203 -5.46 -5.89 -5.32
C ARG A 203 -6.44 -4.99 -6.06
N ALA A 204 -7.04 -5.52 -7.11
CA ALA A 204 -8.11 -4.83 -7.84
C ALA A 204 -9.42 -4.80 -7.02
N SER A 205 -10.37 -3.98 -7.46
CA SER A 205 -11.69 -3.83 -6.82
C SER A 205 -12.53 -5.11 -6.81
N ASP A 206 -12.25 -6.06 -7.70
CA ASP A 206 -12.88 -7.37 -7.75
C ASP A 206 -12.22 -8.42 -6.81
N GLY A 207 -11.17 -8.02 -6.08
CA GLY A 207 -10.40 -8.88 -5.19
C GLY A 207 -9.24 -9.63 -5.85
N THR A 208 -9.04 -9.50 -7.15
CA THR A 208 -7.93 -10.16 -7.86
C THR A 208 -6.60 -9.51 -7.49
N TRP A 209 -5.62 -10.34 -7.18
CA TRP A 209 -4.25 -9.89 -6.91
C TRP A 209 -3.35 -10.08 -8.13
N THR A 210 -2.53 -9.08 -8.43
CA THR A 210 -1.55 -9.11 -9.54
C THR A 210 -0.21 -8.54 -9.10
N ALA A 211 0.88 -9.10 -9.65
CA ALA A 211 2.22 -8.53 -9.51
C ALA A 211 2.46 -7.49 -10.61
N ARG A 212 3.03 -6.34 -10.26
CA ARG A 212 3.34 -5.24 -11.19
C ARG A 212 4.69 -4.64 -10.85
N GLY A 213 5.41 -4.09 -11.83
CA GLY A 213 6.67 -3.39 -11.64
C GLY A 213 7.90 -4.11 -12.16
N ALA A 214 9.09 -3.77 -11.67
CA ALA A 214 10.37 -4.18 -12.21
C ALA A 214 10.86 -5.56 -11.73
N GLY A 215 10.58 -5.90 -10.47
CA GLY A 215 11.04 -7.12 -9.80
C GLY A 215 10.00 -8.24 -9.78
N ALA A 216 9.90 -8.92 -8.64
CA ALA A 216 8.97 -10.01 -8.41
C ALA A 216 8.18 -9.84 -7.11
N VAL A 217 7.03 -10.47 -7.06
CA VAL A 217 6.26 -10.76 -5.85
C VAL A 217 6.46 -12.24 -5.54
N SER A 218 6.96 -12.56 -4.35
CA SER A 218 7.28 -13.93 -3.91
C SER A 218 6.30 -14.35 -2.82
N VAL A 219 5.48 -15.35 -3.08
CA VAL A 219 4.53 -15.93 -2.11
C VAL A 219 5.15 -17.16 -1.49
N TYR A 220 5.20 -17.23 -0.17
CA TYR A 220 5.76 -18.32 0.59
C TYR A 220 4.68 -19.33 0.98
N ASP A 221 4.96 -20.61 0.79
CA ASP A 221 4.13 -21.72 1.28
C ASP A 221 4.48 -22.08 2.74
N GLU A 222 3.74 -23.03 3.30
CA GLU A 222 3.96 -23.52 4.68
C GLU A 222 5.32 -24.18 4.89
N ALA A 223 5.97 -24.65 3.83
CA ALA A 223 7.31 -25.23 3.88
C ALA A 223 8.41 -24.17 3.72
N GLY A 224 8.05 -22.90 3.57
CA GLY A 224 8.97 -21.79 3.35
C GLY A 224 9.54 -21.71 1.93
N ALA A 225 8.97 -22.46 0.96
CA ALA A 225 9.34 -22.34 -0.43
C ALA A 225 8.61 -21.17 -1.08
N ALA A 226 9.33 -20.38 -1.89
CA ALA A 226 8.77 -19.20 -2.53
C ALA A 226 8.37 -19.48 -3.99
N GLN A 227 7.17 -19.05 -4.35
CA GLN A 227 6.76 -18.92 -5.75
C GLN A 227 6.81 -17.45 -6.16
N ALA A 228 7.61 -17.14 -7.19
CA ALA A 228 7.79 -15.77 -7.68
C ALA A 228 6.85 -15.47 -8.85
N TYR A 229 6.22 -14.30 -8.79
CA TYR A 229 5.33 -13.75 -9.82
C TYR A 229 5.92 -12.45 -10.35
N ARG A 230 6.03 -12.33 -11.67
CA ARG A 230 6.51 -11.12 -12.34
C ARG A 230 5.36 -10.25 -12.82
N SER A 231 5.69 -9.04 -13.26
CA SER A 231 4.74 -8.05 -13.74
C SER A 231 3.72 -8.63 -14.73
N GLY A 232 2.44 -8.38 -14.48
CA GLY A 232 1.30 -8.88 -15.25
C GLY A 232 0.77 -10.24 -14.77
N ALA A 233 1.48 -10.97 -13.91
CA ALA A 233 1.01 -12.25 -13.41
C ALA A 233 -0.06 -12.10 -12.32
N THR A 234 -1.12 -12.90 -12.38
CA THR A 234 -2.08 -13.06 -11.28
C THR A 234 -1.41 -13.83 -10.14
N VAL A 235 -1.62 -13.38 -8.91
CA VAL A 235 -1.11 -13.99 -7.69
C VAL A 235 -2.28 -14.67 -6.98
N PRO A 236 -2.44 -16.00 -7.09
CA PRO A 236 -3.57 -16.71 -6.50
C PRO A 236 -3.40 -16.96 -5.02
N GLY A 237 -4.50 -17.33 -4.33
CA GLY A 237 -4.48 -17.82 -2.95
C GLY A 237 -4.28 -16.78 -1.87
N LEU A 238 -4.26 -15.50 -2.21
CA LEU A 238 -4.18 -14.42 -1.24
C LEU A 238 -5.56 -14.05 -0.67
N PRO A 239 -5.63 -13.53 0.58
CA PRO A 239 -6.90 -13.14 1.19
C PRO A 239 -7.56 -11.98 0.43
N VAL A 240 -8.91 -11.97 0.48
CA VAL A 240 -9.77 -10.99 -0.22
C VAL A 240 -10.21 -9.86 0.72
#